data_a7aad66916e8a82d65d0bea055331278
#
_entry.id   a7aad66916e8a82d65d0bea055331278
#
_cell.length_a   1.000
_cell.length_b   1.000
_cell.length_c   1.000
_cell.angle_alpha   90.00
_cell.angle_beta   90.00
_cell.angle_gamma   90.00
#
_symmetry.space_group_name_H-M   'P 1'
#
loop_
_entity.id
_entity.type
_entity.pdbx_description
1 polymer ?
#
loop_
_entity_poly.entity_id
_entity_poly.type
_entity_poly.pdbx_seq_one_letter_code
_entity_poly.pdbx_strand_id
1 'polypeptide(L)'
;SEMVIEAVFGLGEAIVSGSVTPDTYIVDKESMTIKVHEVKEQKWGYYRDLETGKTVKKDVAHENGANQTMHDKDVLEYARLGKKIEAHYGRPQDIEWAMDKGIHYIVQSRAVTTFKEHKKKEVSVESTGTSESNESSEYDMNEVVSESSEGGVKVSTPIEHGSELLSGDVACQGLVSGPVRLVKDMHDLKKVKKGDILVTGMTTPDMVPAMQVAAGIITDEGGLTCHAAIVSREMGVPCIVGTREVSSTLNSNDVVTIDAYHGKVYAGNLHLKLKDKHQESGAIVNYSELPTTKTDVKVILGVASRAQDGAETLADGVGLLRLEFIIAQGGIHPAEHVRRGSLSSYVDLLVEHIGKIARAFGDRPVWVRCSDLRSDEYRGLEGGDKELHESDPMIGWHGIRRLLDDEAILRAEFMAIKKLRDAGVNNVGIMIPFV
;
A
#
# COMPACT_ATOMS: atom_id res chain seq x y z
N SER A 1 14.95 16.51 12.99
CA SER A 1 14.67 15.36 12.09
C SER A 1 14.55 14.09 12.90
N GLU A 2 13.66 13.18 12.49
CA GLU A 2 13.27 12.01 13.27
C GLU A 2 13.57 10.71 12.49
N MET A 3 13.72 9.63 13.23
CA MET A 3 13.88 8.28 12.72
C MET A 3 12.78 7.40 13.32
N VAL A 4 12.07 6.67 12.49
CA VAL A 4 11.07 5.69 12.91
C VAL A 4 11.72 4.30 12.88
N ILE A 5 11.54 3.54 13.95
CA ILE A 5 12.03 2.16 14.07
C ILE A 5 10.83 1.29 14.44
N GLU A 6 10.54 0.28 13.65
CA GLU A 6 9.49 -0.70 13.89
C GLU A 6 10.09 -2.06 14.20
N ALA A 7 9.55 -2.78 15.18
CA ALA A 7 10.08 -4.05 15.65
C ALA A 7 9.00 -5.09 15.96
N VAL A 8 9.25 -6.35 15.60
CA VAL A 8 8.43 -7.51 15.97
C VAL A 8 9.28 -8.64 16.52
N PHE A 9 8.65 -9.53 17.26
CA PHE A 9 9.30 -10.80 17.66
C PHE A 9 9.38 -11.77 16.46
N GLY A 10 10.53 -12.41 16.31
CA GLY A 10 10.78 -13.40 15.26
C GLY A 10 11.24 -12.79 13.94
N LEU A 11 10.82 -13.38 12.83
CA LEU A 11 11.23 -12.98 11.48
C LEU A 11 10.44 -11.76 10.97
N GLY A 12 11.11 -10.86 10.27
CA GLY A 12 10.54 -9.63 9.70
C GLY A 12 9.39 -9.84 8.71
N GLU A 13 9.19 -11.06 8.22
CA GLU A 13 8.04 -11.44 7.38
C GLU A 13 6.70 -11.03 8.01
N ALA A 14 6.58 -11.07 9.33
CA ALA A 14 5.38 -10.65 10.06
C ALA A 14 5.09 -9.14 9.92
N ILE A 15 6.11 -8.29 9.81
CA ILE A 15 5.95 -6.84 9.52
C ILE A 15 5.56 -6.64 8.06
N VAL A 16 6.32 -7.24 7.13
CA VAL A 16 6.15 -7.03 5.69
C VAL A 16 4.77 -7.50 5.22
N SER A 17 4.29 -8.63 5.75
CA SER A 17 2.96 -9.14 5.47
C SER A 17 1.84 -8.35 6.18
N GLY A 18 2.18 -7.49 7.15
CA GLY A 18 1.21 -6.81 7.99
C GLY A 18 0.46 -7.71 8.97
N SER A 19 1.00 -8.92 9.21
CA SER A 19 0.34 -9.96 10.01
C SER A 19 0.41 -9.70 11.52
N VAL A 20 1.30 -8.81 11.95
CA VAL A 20 1.49 -8.39 13.34
C VAL A 20 1.70 -6.89 13.35
N THR A 21 1.08 -6.19 14.30
CA THR A 21 1.34 -4.76 14.52
C THR A 21 2.65 -4.61 15.28
N PRO A 22 3.66 -3.89 14.73
CA PRO A 22 4.95 -3.74 15.37
C PRO A 22 4.93 -2.77 16.56
N ASP A 23 5.93 -2.89 17.43
CA ASP A 23 6.30 -1.80 18.32
C ASP A 23 6.90 -0.67 17.48
N THR A 24 6.58 0.57 17.83
CA THR A 24 7.07 1.76 17.13
C THR A 24 7.85 2.67 18.06
N TYR A 25 9.05 3.03 17.64
CA TYR A 25 9.93 3.96 18.35
C TYR A 25 10.26 5.14 17.43
N ILE A 26 10.09 6.37 17.93
CA ILE A 26 10.52 7.58 17.22
C ILE A 26 11.71 8.17 17.96
N VAL A 27 12.83 8.24 17.27
CA VAL A 27 14.10 8.75 17.82
C VAL A 27 14.44 10.08 17.15
N ASP A 28 14.77 11.07 17.97
CA ASP A 28 15.33 12.33 17.48
C ASP A 28 16.77 12.13 17.01
N LYS A 29 17.05 12.45 15.75
CA LYS A 29 18.36 12.23 15.14
C LYS A 29 19.48 13.12 15.69
N GLU A 30 19.14 14.26 16.28
CA GLU A 30 20.14 15.20 16.81
C GLU A 30 20.50 14.86 18.24
N SER A 31 19.51 14.80 19.11
CA SER A 31 19.70 14.51 20.54
C SER A 31 19.92 13.03 20.84
N MET A 32 19.57 12.13 19.89
CA MET A 32 19.60 10.68 20.08
C MET A 32 18.76 10.23 21.28
N THR A 33 17.57 10.83 21.41
CA THR A 33 16.59 10.49 22.46
C THR A 33 15.34 9.88 21.85
N ILE A 34 14.75 8.90 22.53
CA ILE A 34 13.48 8.30 22.13
C ILE A 34 12.35 9.26 22.52
N LYS A 35 11.61 9.78 21.55
CA LYS A 35 10.47 10.68 21.74
C LYS A 35 9.15 9.94 21.92
N VAL A 36 8.98 8.85 21.17
CA VAL A 36 7.77 8.02 21.21
C VAL A 36 8.21 6.58 21.40
N HIS A 37 7.50 5.90 22.26
CA HIS A 37 7.70 4.49 22.57
C HIS A 37 6.31 3.84 22.66
N GLU A 38 5.86 3.25 21.57
CA GLU A 38 4.56 2.65 21.42
C GLU A 38 4.67 1.13 21.35
N VAL A 39 4.34 0.45 22.46
CA VAL A 39 4.38 -1.01 22.56
C VAL A 39 3.05 -1.60 22.16
N LYS A 40 3.04 -2.62 21.32
CA LYS A 40 1.87 -3.35 20.86
C LYS A 40 1.92 -4.79 21.37
N GLU A 41 0.78 -5.32 21.80
CA GLU A 41 0.69 -6.73 22.17
C GLU A 41 0.88 -7.61 20.94
N GLN A 42 1.93 -8.44 20.96
CA GLN A 42 2.25 -9.38 19.88
C GLN A 42 2.00 -10.80 20.38
N LYS A 43 0.93 -11.43 19.88
CA LYS A 43 0.49 -12.75 20.34
C LYS A 43 1.28 -13.89 19.75
N TRP A 44 1.91 -13.70 18.60
CA TRP A 44 2.65 -14.71 17.86
C TRP A 44 3.69 -14.06 16.94
N GLY A 45 4.61 -14.88 16.43
CA GLY A 45 5.61 -14.45 15.44
C GLY A 45 6.02 -15.63 14.54
N TYR A 46 6.72 -15.32 13.46
CA TYR A 46 7.37 -16.33 12.63
C TYR A 46 8.77 -16.64 13.13
N TYR A 47 9.11 -17.91 13.19
CA TYR A 47 10.41 -18.38 13.63
C TYR A 47 10.93 -19.49 12.73
N ARG A 48 12.24 -19.58 12.57
CA ARG A 48 12.84 -20.71 11.89
C ARG A 48 12.87 -21.91 12.83
N ASP A 49 12.28 -23.01 12.40
CA ASP A 49 12.40 -24.29 13.06
C ASP A 49 13.76 -24.90 12.74
N LEU A 50 14.57 -25.17 13.76
CA LEU A 50 15.96 -25.61 13.59
C LEU A 50 16.08 -27.08 13.13
N GLU A 51 15.05 -27.91 13.35
CA GLU A 51 15.05 -29.31 12.94
C GLU A 51 14.65 -29.48 11.49
N THR A 52 13.59 -28.78 11.10
CA THR A 52 13.02 -28.88 9.73
C THR A 52 13.56 -27.83 8.77
N GLY A 53 14.18 -26.76 9.28
CA GLY A 53 14.63 -25.61 8.50
C GLY A 53 13.48 -24.75 7.93
N LYS A 54 12.23 -25.01 8.34
CA LYS A 54 11.04 -24.29 7.85
C LYS A 54 10.71 -23.10 8.73
N THR A 55 10.08 -22.09 8.14
CA THR A 55 9.41 -21.02 8.88
C THR A 55 8.13 -21.56 9.51
N VAL A 56 7.96 -21.38 10.81
CA VAL A 56 6.80 -21.82 11.56
C VAL A 56 6.23 -20.66 12.38
N LYS A 57 4.92 -20.60 12.48
CA LYS A 57 4.23 -19.69 13.38
C LYS A 57 4.32 -20.25 14.79
N LYS A 58 4.78 -19.42 15.75
CA LYS A 58 4.81 -19.77 17.18
C LYS A 58 4.17 -18.66 17.99
N ASP A 59 3.42 -19.05 19.02
CA ASP A 59 2.87 -18.11 19.98
C ASP A 59 4.01 -17.47 20.80
N VAL A 60 3.91 -16.17 21.00
CA VAL A 60 4.76 -15.43 21.94
C VAL A 60 4.10 -15.56 23.31
N ALA A 61 4.86 -15.99 24.33
CA ALA A 61 4.33 -16.09 25.69
C ALA A 61 3.74 -14.73 26.11
N HIS A 62 2.53 -14.73 26.69
CA HIS A 62 1.78 -13.51 27.01
C HIS A 62 2.62 -12.49 27.80
N GLU A 63 3.46 -12.96 28.73
CA GLU A 63 4.37 -12.12 29.50
C GLU A 63 5.41 -11.40 28.62
N ASN A 64 5.83 -12.02 27.51
CA ASN A 64 6.79 -11.44 26.57
C ASN A 64 6.10 -10.61 25.49
N GLY A 65 4.93 -11.04 25.01
CA GLY A 65 4.22 -10.37 23.94
C GLY A 65 3.62 -9.01 24.33
N ALA A 66 3.40 -8.78 25.63
CA ALA A 66 2.96 -7.50 26.17
C ALA A 66 4.14 -6.55 26.53
N ASN A 67 5.37 -7.05 26.46
CA ASN A 67 6.58 -6.24 26.72
C ASN A 67 7.17 -5.73 25.41
N GLN A 68 7.94 -4.67 25.49
CA GLN A 68 8.66 -4.12 24.35
C GLN A 68 9.57 -5.18 23.70
N THR A 69 9.62 -5.18 22.37
CA THR A 69 10.45 -6.10 21.56
C THR A 69 11.94 -5.82 21.70
N MET A 70 12.32 -4.58 21.98
CA MET A 70 13.70 -4.14 22.14
C MET A 70 13.88 -3.27 23.38
N HIS A 71 15.04 -3.38 24.02
CA HIS A 71 15.42 -2.42 25.06
C HIS A 71 15.83 -1.08 24.43
N ASP A 72 15.63 0.02 25.15
CA ASP A 72 15.95 1.37 24.69
C ASP A 72 17.40 1.52 24.19
N LYS A 73 18.35 0.83 24.83
CA LYS A 73 19.75 0.80 24.40
C LYS A 73 19.92 0.26 22.97
N ASP A 74 19.13 -0.77 22.61
CA ASP A 74 19.20 -1.41 21.30
C ASP A 74 18.49 -0.55 20.24
N VAL A 75 17.39 0.11 20.61
CA VAL A 75 16.72 1.13 19.78
C VAL A 75 17.70 2.25 19.42
N LEU A 76 18.42 2.78 20.41
CA LEU A 76 19.41 3.84 20.20
C LEU A 76 20.62 3.35 19.38
N GLU A 77 21.00 2.08 19.49
CA GLU A 77 22.08 1.53 18.66
C GLU A 77 21.66 1.42 17.20
N TYR A 78 20.43 0.95 16.90
CA TYR A 78 19.90 1.00 15.54
C TYR A 78 19.75 2.43 15.01
N ALA A 79 19.36 3.38 15.85
CA ALA A 79 19.32 4.79 15.46
C ALA A 79 20.73 5.31 15.09
N ARG A 80 21.80 4.91 15.83
CA ARG A 80 23.19 5.25 15.49
C ARG A 80 23.63 4.62 14.17
N LEU A 81 23.30 3.33 13.96
CA LEU A 81 23.58 2.62 12.70
C LEU A 81 22.86 3.28 11.53
N GLY A 82 21.57 3.55 11.66
CA GLY A 82 20.78 4.23 10.64
C GLY A 82 21.32 5.61 10.28
N LYS A 83 21.75 6.40 11.28
CA LYS A 83 22.40 7.69 11.05
C LYS A 83 23.73 7.57 10.29
N LYS A 84 24.53 6.54 10.58
CA LYS A 84 25.78 6.25 9.83
C LYS A 84 25.48 5.87 8.38
N ILE A 85 24.46 5.04 8.15
CA ILE A 85 24.04 4.60 6.81
C ILE A 85 23.51 5.78 6.01
N GLU A 86 22.63 6.60 6.61
CA GLU A 86 22.11 7.82 5.98
C GLU A 86 23.24 8.80 5.61
N ALA A 87 24.23 8.99 6.50
CA ALA A 87 25.38 9.84 6.22
C ALA A 87 26.26 9.27 5.09
N HIS A 88 26.40 7.94 5.00
CA HIS A 88 27.15 7.30 3.93
C HIS A 88 26.50 7.50 2.56
N TYR A 89 25.18 7.36 2.46
CA TYR A 89 24.45 7.53 1.20
C TYR A 89 24.05 8.99 0.92
N GLY A 90 24.21 9.90 1.88
CA GLY A 90 23.89 11.33 1.74
C GLY A 90 22.40 11.64 1.63
N ARG A 91 21.53 10.69 1.96
CA ARG A 91 20.06 10.80 1.89
C ARG A 91 19.37 9.79 2.80
N PRO A 92 18.10 10.04 3.22
CA PRO A 92 17.34 9.11 4.04
C PRO A 92 17.25 7.71 3.44
N GLN A 93 17.34 6.71 4.30
CA GLN A 93 17.33 5.29 3.94
C GLN A 93 16.19 4.57 4.65
N ASP A 94 15.56 3.64 3.95
CA ASP A 94 14.72 2.58 4.48
C ASP A 94 15.62 1.38 4.75
N ILE A 95 15.65 0.89 6.00
CA ILE A 95 16.66 -0.07 6.46
C ILE A 95 15.96 -1.26 7.09
N GLU A 96 16.20 -2.43 6.52
CA GLU A 96 15.82 -3.70 7.13
C GLU A 96 16.93 -4.19 8.04
N TRP A 97 16.54 -4.64 9.22
CA TRP A 97 17.47 -5.05 10.26
C TRP A 97 16.96 -6.28 11.03
N ALA A 98 17.86 -6.95 11.73
CA ALA A 98 17.56 -8.06 12.63
C ALA A 98 18.46 -8.03 13.85
N MET A 99 17.99 -8.58 14.97
CA MET A 99 18.78 -8.78 16.18
C MET A 99 18.71 -10.25 16.59
N ASP A 100 19.85 -10.87 16.77
CA ASP A 100 19.95 -12.23 17.33
C ASP A 100 21.00 -12.25 18.45
N LYS A 101 20.59 -12.72 19.63
CA LYS A 101 21.47 -12.87 20.81
C LYS A 101 22.24 -11.58 21.16
N GLY A 102 21.59 -10.42 20.98
CA GLY A 102 22.20 -9.11 21.26
C GLY A 102 23.16 -8.61 20.19
N ILE A 103 23.28 -9.30 19.05
CA ILE A 103 24.05 -8.84 17.89
C ILE A 103 23.09 -8.16 16.91
N HIS A 104 23.48 -6.97 16.45
CA HIS A 104 22.72 -6.14 15.54
C HIS A 104 23.17 -6.40 14.08
N TYR A 105 22.23 -6.74 13.22
CA TYR A 105 22.47 -7.00 11.80
C TYR A 105 21.72 -5.99 10.95
N ILE A 106 22.38 -5.44 9.93
CA ILE A 106 21.72 -4.70 8.84
C ILE A 106 21.58 -5.67 7.68
N VAL A 107 20.35 -5.90 7.27
CA VAL A 107 20.01 -6.89 6.24
C VAL A 107 19.91 -6.22 4.87
N GLN A 108 19.26 -5.05 4.80
CA GLN A 108 19.08 -4.29 3.57
C GLN A 108 19.04 -2.79 3.86
N SER A 109 19.47 -1.99 2.88
CA SER A 109 19.28 -0.54 2.89
C SER A 109 18.91 -0.06 1.49
N ARG A 110 17.88 0.78 1.39
CA ARG A 110 17.44 1.41 0.15
C ARG A 110 17.06 2.87 0.38
N ALA A 111 17.23 3.70 -0.63
CA ALA A 111 16.91 5.12 -0.52
C ALA A 111 15.40 5.35 -0.36
N VAL A 112 15.01 6.21 0.58
CA VAL A 112 13.64 6.70 0.67
C VAL A 112 13.39 7.67 -0.49
N THR A 113 12.43 7.36 -1.34
CA THR A 113 12.10 8.13 -2.55
C THR A 113 10.95 9.12 -2.35
N THR A 114 10.23 9.04 -1.22
CA THR A 114 9.02 9.84 -0.94
C THR A 114 9.28 11.07 -0.07
N PHE A 115 10.53 11.43 0.21
CA PHE A 115 10.88 12.54 1.10
C PHE A 115 10.69 13.90 0.42
N LYS A 116 9.77 14.73 0.91
CA LYS A 116 9.69 16.15 0.57
C LYS A 116 10.61 16.93 1.52
N GLU A 117 11.74 17.45 1.04
CA GLU A 117 12.53 18.40 1.79
C GLU A 117 11.73 19.68 2.05
N HIS A 118 11.36 19.93 3.30
CA HIS A 118 10.96 21.27 3.73
C HIS A 118 12.21 22.14 3.80
N LYS A 119 12.54 22.83 2.72
CA LYS A 119 13.52 23.93 2.77
C LYS A 119 13.02 24.98 3.75
N LYS A 120 13.64 25.10 4.91
CA LYS A 120 13.51 26.27 5.79
C LYS A 120 13.92 27.48 4.95
N LYS A 121 12.95 28.31 4.57
CA LYS A 121 13.25 29.69 4.13
C LYS A 121 13.85 30.40 5.33
N GLU A 122 15.12 30.76 5.25
CA GLU A 122 15.68 31.80 6.11
C GLU A 122 14.95 33.10 5.80
N VAL A 123 14.06 33.48 6.70
CA VAL A 123 13.43 34.80 6.69
C VAL A 123 14.40 35.73 7.38
N SER A 124 15.06 36.58 6.62
CA SER A 124 15.73 37.76 7.16
C SER A 124 14.67 38.65 7.83
N VAL A 125 14.83 38.81 9.14
CA VAL A 125 13.96 39.64 9.95
C VAL A 125 14.34 41.12 9.71
N GLU A 126 13.54 41.84 8.95
CA GLU A 126 13.40 43.28 9.09
C GLU A 126 12.20 43.54 10.01
N SER A 127 12.49 44.17 11.14
CA SER A 127 11.58 44.52 12.18
C SER A 127 10.69 45.70 11.76
N THR A 128 9.38 45.50 11.59
CA THR A 128 8.38 46.53 11.87
C THR A 128 7.19 45.86 12.53
N GLY A 129 6.90 46.33 13.75
CA GLY A 129 5.86 45.77 14.58
C GLY A 129 4.46 46.09 14.08
N THR A 130 3.59 45.13 14.29
CA THR A 130 2.21 45.33 14.75
C THR A 130 1.66 43.97 15.18
N SER A 131 1.05 43.98 16.34
CA SER A 131 0.34 42.90 17.00
C SER A 131 -0.83 42.40 16.19
N GLU A 132 -0.98 41.09 16.00
CA GLU A 132 -2.28 40.44 15.91
C GLU A 132 -2.20 38.94 16.19
N SER A 133 -2.92 38.59 17.21
CA SER A 133 -3.60 37.37 17.67
C SER A 133 -3.35 36.02 17.00
N ASN A 134 -2.91 35.09 17.87
CA ASN A 134 -3.02 33.63 17.67
C ASN A 134 -4.50 33.23 17.43
N GLU A 135 -4.82 32.77 16.24
CA GLU A 135 -6.01 31.95 16.02
C GLU A 135 -5.60 30.49 15.87
N SER A 136 -5.91 29.72 16.91
CA SER A 136 -6.01 28.27 16.86
C SER A 136 -7.12 27.89 15.86
N SER A 137 -6.81 27.07 14.88
CA SER A 137 -7.78 26.54 13.92
C SER A 137 -8.70 25.53 14.63
N GLU A 138 -9.75 26.02 15.29
CA GLU A 138 -10.90 25.21 15.65
C GLU A 138 -11.74 24.94 14.39
N TYR A 139 -11.97 23.65 14.09
CA TYR A 139 -12.96 23.26 13.10
C TYR A 139 -14.36 23.65 13.61
N ASP A 140 -15.03 24.52 12.87
CA ASP A 140 -16.40 24.88 13.18
C ASP A 140 -17.34 23.74 12.77
N MET A 141 -17.78 22.96 13.76
CA MET A 141 -18.59 21.75 13.62
C MET A 141 -20.08 22.03 13.32
N ASN A 142 -20.48 23.29 13.07
CA ASN A 142 -21.89 23.67 12.99
C ASN A 142 -22.50 23.74 11.57
N GLU A 143 -21.76 23.41 10.51
CA GLU A 143 -22.32 23.29 9.16
C GLU A 143 -22.24 21.86 8.59
N VAL A 144 -23.01 20.95 9.17
CA VAL A 144 -23.23 19.61 8.59
C VAL A 144 -24.57 19.63 7.86
N VAL A 145 -24.52 19.62 6.53
CA VAL A 145 -25.74 19.43 5.71
C VAL A 145 -25.94 17.93 5.54
N SER A 146 -26.95 17.35 6.18
CA SER A 146 -27.36 15.97 6.00
C SER A 146 -28.34 15.88 4.82
N GLU A 147 -27.93 15.27 3.69
CA GLU A 147 -28.88 14.79 2.70
C GLU A 147 -29.37 13.39 3.06
N SER A 148 -30.62 13.26 3.46
CA SER A 148 -31.28 11.99 3.72
C SER A 148 -31.75 11.35 2.42
N SER A 149 -31.14 10.22 2.02
CA SER A 149 -31.75 9.31 1.05
C SER A 149 -32.60 8.30 1.80
N GLU A 150 -33.90 8.28 1.52
CA GLU A 150 -34.86 7.33 2.06
C GLU A 150 -34.55 5.90 1.60
N GLY A 151 -34.12 5.07 2.54
CA GLY A 151 -33.95 3.65 2.37
C GLY A 151 -33.64 3.01 3.72
N GLY A 152 -34.72 2.68 4.47
CA GLY A 152 -34.65 2.32 5.88
C GLY A 152 -33.85 1.04 6.14
N VAL A 153 -32.73 1.19 6.82
CA VAL A 153 -32.03 0.13 7.56
C VAL A 153 -32.11 0.47 9.05
N LYS A 154 -32.65 -0.46 9.86
CA LYS A 154 -32.73 -0.29 11.31
C LYS A 154 -31.32 -0.35 11.90
N VAL A 155 -30.79 0.78 12.32
CA VAL A 155 -29.56 0.87 13.12
C VAL A 155 -29.90 0.58 14.57
N SER A 156 -29.20 -0.35 15.21
CA SER A 156 -29.49 -0.84 16.56
C SER A 156 -28.96 0.02 17.70
N THR A 157 -28.32 1.14 17.41
CA THR A 157 -28.00 2.23 18.37
C THR A 157 -27.87 3.54 17.61
N PRO A 158 -28.38 4.67 18.11
CA PRO A 158 -28.19 5.96 17.46
C PRO A 158 -26.72 6.38 17.60
N ILE A 159 -25.95 6.17 16.55
CA ILE A 159 -24.62 6.75 16.42
C ILE A 159 -24.84 8.19 15.98
N GLU A 160 -24.38 9.17 16.78
CA GLU A 160 -24.46 10.57 16.40
C GLU A 160 -23.69 10.80 15.11
N HIS A 161 -24.34 11.38 14.10
CA HIS A 161 -23.69 11.75 12.84
C HIS A 161 -22.50 12.67 13.11
N GLY A 162 -21.31 12.27 12.66
CA GLY A 162 -20.09 13.06 12.85
C GLY A 162 -19.24 12.68 14.05
N SER A 163 -19.65 11.68 14.86
CA SER A 163 -18.77 11.17 15.92
C SER A 163 -17.57 10.41 15.33
N GLU A 164 -16.38 10.72 15.84
CA GLU A 164 -15.17 9.92 15.55
C GLU A 164 -15.36 8.54 16.16
N LEU A 165 -15.20 7.51 15.33
CA LEU A 165 -15.35 6.11 15.74
C LEU A 165 -13.99 5.48 16.05
N LEU A 166 -13.02 5.71 15.17
CA LEU A 166 -11.72 5.03 15.17
C LEU A 166 -10.66 5.95 14.57
N SER A 167 -9.40 5.66 14.91
CA SER A 167 -8.24 6.28 14.28
C SER A 167 -7.18 5.24 13.93
N GLY A 168 -6.33 5.55 12.95
CA GLY A 168 -5.23 4.69 12.50
C GLY A 168 -4.25 5.45 11.61
N ASP A 169 -3.27 4.73 11.07
CA ASP A 169 -2.24 5.30 10.22
C ASP A 169 -2.73 5.53 8.79
N VAL A 170 -2.42 6.71 8.23
CA VAL A 170 -2.79 7.08 6.87
C VAL A 170 -1.91 6.36 5.85
N ALA A 171 -2.44 5.33 5.23
CA ALA A 171 -1.72 4.58 4.21
C ALA A 171 -1.83 5.20 2.80
N CYS A 172 -3.03 5.66 2.42
CA CYS A 172 -3.28 6.39 1.18
C CYS A 172 -4.29 7.51 1.46
N GLN A 173 -3.91 8.74 1.14
CA GLN A 173 -4.72 9.92 1.43
C GLN A 173 -6.01 9.97 0.61
N GLY A 174 -7.07 10.54 1.21
CA GLY A 174 -8.34 10.81 0.56
C GLY A 174 -9.48 10.91 1.57
N LEU A 175 -10.61 11.44 1.10
CA LEU A 175 -11.86 11.56 1.85
C LEU A 175 -12.94 10.80 1.08
N VAL A 176 -13.59 9.83 1.74
CA VAL A 176 -14.61 9.01 1.10
C VAL A 176 -15.63 8.52 2.12
N SER A 177 -16.89 8.46 1.70
CA SER A 177 -17.96 7.88 2.50
C SER A 177 -18.63 6.73 1.77
N GLY A 178 -19.05 5.71 2.50
CA GLY A 178 -19.73 4.57 1.91
C GLY A 178 -20.18 3.54 2.94
N PRO A 179 -20.97 2.55 2.51
CA PRO A 179 -21.37 1.44 3.36
C PRO A 179 -20.19 0.50 3.63
N VAL A 180 -20.03 0.09 4.87
CA VAL A 180 -19.04 -0.89 5.31
C VAL A 180 -19.33 -2.25 4.72
N ARG A 181 -18.29 -2.88 4.22
CA ARG A 181 -18.29 -4.29 3.85
C ARG A 181 -17.22 -5.01 4.66
N LEU A 182 -17.67 -5.71 5.71
CA LEU A 182 -16.79 -6.49 6.56
C LEU A 182 -16.39 -7.77 5.84
N VAL A 183 -15.09 -7.96 5.65
CA VAL A 183 -14.49 -9.13 5.00
C VAL A 183 -13.70 -9.92 6.04
N LYS A 184 -14.23 -11.09 6.42
CA LYS A 184 -13.60 -12.00 7.35
C LYS A 184 -12.95 -13.21 6.66
N ASP A 185 -13.46 -13.56 5.49
CA ASP A 185 -12.99 -14.69 4.70
C ASP A 185 -13.12 -14.43 3.18
N MET A 186 -12.63 -15.38 2.39
CA MET A 186 -12.64 -15.30 0.92
C MET A 186 -14.05 -15.26 0.31
N HIS A 187 -15.08 -15.76 1.02
CA HIS A 187 -16.47 -15.71 0.53
C HIS A 187 -17.05 -14.30 0.62
N ASP A 188 -16.59 -13.51 1.58
CA ASP A 188 -17.03 -12.13 1.75
C ASP A 188 -16.49 -11.21 0.65
N LEU A 189 -15.34 -11.53 0.05
CA LEU A 189 -14.74 -10.72 -1.02
C LEU A 189 -15.69 -10.49 -2.19
N LYS A 190 -16.48 -11.51 -2.57
CA LYS A 190 -17.45 -11.43 -3.67
C LYS A 190 -18.63 -10.49 -3.37
N LYS A 191 -18.80 -10.10 -2.11
CA LYS A 191 -19.88 -9.20 -1.66
C LYS A 191 -19.47 -7.73 -1.76
N VAL A 192 -18.18 -7.42 -1.90
CA VAL A 192 -17.67 -6.05 -2.02
C VAL A 192 -18.09 -5.46 -3.36
N LYS A 193 -18.73 -4.30 -3.34
CA LYS A 193 -19.23 -3.59 -4.51
C LYS A 193 -18.55 -2.23 -4.65
N LYS A 194 -18.67 -1.66 -5.85
CA LYS A 194 -18.21 -0.30 -6.09
C LYS A 194 -18.91 0.69 -5.15
N GLY A 195 -18.13 1.45 -4.42
CA GLY A 195 -18.63 2.41 -3.43
C GLY A 195 -18.63 1.90 -1.99
N ASP A 196 -18.39 0.60 -1.76
CA ASP A 196 -18.27 0.04 -0.41
C ASP A 196 -16.95 0.47 0.25
N ILE A 197 -16.96 0.58 1.57
CA ILE A 197 -15.75 0.69 2.39
C ILE A 197 -15.37 -0.74 2.83
N LEU A 198 -14.25 -1.24 2.31
CA LEU A 198 -13.73 -2.55 2.67
C LEU A 198 -13.10 -2.48 4.07
N VAL A 199 -13.61 -3.29 4.98
CA VAL A 199 -13.13 -3.42 6.37
C VAL A 199 -12.69 -4.86 6.60
N THR A 200 -11.47 -5.05 7.10
CA THR A 200 -10.90 -6.39 7.37
C THR A 200 -9.86 -6.31 8.47
N GLY A 201 -9.57 -7.43 9.11
CA GLY A 201 -8.44 -7.52 10.05
C GLY A 201 -7.12 -7.18 9.37
N MET A 202 -6.89 -7.75 8.19
CA MET A 202 -5.68 -7.59 7.40
C MET A 202 -5.97 -7.90 5.93
N THR A 203 -5.23 -7.29 4.98
CA THR A 203 -5.36 -7.63 3.57
C THR A 203 -4.34 -8.66 3.12
N THR A 204 -4.74 -9.50 2.17
CA THR A 204 -3.90 -10.46 1.46
C THR A 204 -3.91 -10.17 -0.04
N PRO A 205 -2.95 -10.68 -0.83
CA PRO A 205 -2.94 -10.50 -2.29
C PRO A 205 -4.25 -10.90 -2.98
N ASP A 206 -4.94 -11.91 -2.46
CA ASP A 206 -6.22 -12.38 -2.99
C ASP A 206 -7.36 -11.36 -2.86
N MET A 207 -7.20 -10.36 -1.98
CA MET A 207 -8.19 -9.29 -1.77
C MET A 207 -8.06 -8.17 -2.80
N VAL A 208 -6.99 -8.15 -3.61
CA VAL A 208 -6.73 -7.08 -4.59
C VAL A 208 -7.94 -6.76 -5.48
N PRO A 209 -8.69 -7.74 -6.04
CA PRO A 209 -9.88 -7.42 -6.83
C PRO A 209 -10.98 -6.68 -6.05
N ALA A 210 -11.17 -7.03 -4.78
CA ALA A 210 -12.13 -6.35 -3.90
C ALA A 210 -11.64 -4.94 -3.51
N MET A 211 -10.33 -4.79 -3.24
CA MET A 211 -9.71 -3.50 -2.94
C MET A 211 -9.84 -2.51 -4.10
N GLN A 212 -9.79 -3.00 -5.35
CA GLN A 212 -9.92 -2.15 -6.55
C GLN A 212 -11.31 -1.56 -6.74
N VAL A 213 -12.36 -2.25 -6.31
CA VAL A 213 -13.75 -1.78 -6.45
C VAL A 213 -14.22 -1.01 -5.21
N ALA A 214 -13.54 -1.17 -4.07
CA ALA A 214 -13.83 -0.44 -2.86
C ALA A 214 -13.59 1.06 -3.04
N ALA A 215 -14.41 1.88 -2.39
CA ALA A 215 -14.22 3.33 -2.32
C ALA A 215 -13.13 3.71 -1.31
N GLY A 216 -12.96 2.91 -0.26
CA GLY A 216 -11.94 3.08 0.76
C GLY A 216 -11.64 1.77 1.48
N ILE A 217 -10.54 1.73 2.22
CA ILE A 217 -10.05 0.54 2.92
C ILE A 217 -9.69 0.90 4.35
N ILE A 218 -10.11 0.05 5.30
CA ILE A 218 -9.72 0.17 6.71
C ILE A 218 -9.29 -1.21 7.20
N THR A 219 -8.16 -1.27 7.91
CA THR A 219 -7.69 -2.52 8.51
C THR A 219 -7.44 -2.39 10.00
N ASP A 220 -7.67 -3.48 10.75
CA ASP A 220 -7.32 -3.55 12.17
C ASP A 220 -5.80 -3.50 12.35
N GLU A 221 -5.09 -4.31 11.58
CA GLU A 221 -3.66 -4.49 11.68
C GLU A 221 -2.92 -3.89 10.48
N GLY A 222 -1.61 -3.75 10.62
CA GLY A 222 -0.69 -3.28 9.59
C GLY A 222 -0.15 -1.88 9.85
N GLY A 223 1.02 -1.63 9.32
CA GLY A 223 1.68 -0.32 9.32
C GLY A 223 1.80 0.25 7.90
N LEU A 224 2.57 1.32 7.74
CA LEU A 224 2.70 2.04 6.46
C LEU A 224 3.38 1.24 5.34
N THR A 225 4.01 0.12 5.66
CA THR A 225 4.71 -0.78 4.73
C THR A 225 3.96 -2.08 4.47
N CYS A 226 2.79 -2.30 5.09
CA CYS A 226 2.00 -3.52 4.90
C CYS A 226 1.38 -3.61 3.49
N HIS A 227 0.88 -4.79 3.13
CA HIS A 227 0.23 -5.06 1.85
C HIS A 227 -0.93 -4.09 1.55
N ALA A 228 -1.81 -3.82 2.54
CA ALA A 228 -2.90 -2.85 2.40
C ALA A 228 -2.38 -1.47 2.01
N ALA A 229 -1.32 -1.00 2.67
CA ALA A 229 -0.73 0.31 2.45
C ALA A 229 -0.06 0.43 1.07
N ILE A 230 0.65 -0.59 0.63
CA ILE A 230 1.32 -0.60 -0.68
C ILE A 230 0.28 -0.60 -1.80
N VAL A 231 -0.65 -1.54 -1.74
CA VAL A 231 -1.65 -1.74 -2.80
C VAL A 231 -2.63 -0.56 -2.88
N SER A 232 -3.08 -0.02 -1.75
CA SER A 232 -3.97 1.14 -1.74
C SER A 232 -3.33 2.38 -2.36
N ARG A 233 -2.01 2.62 -2.14
CA ARG A 233 -1.27 3.71 -2.79
C ARG A 233 -1.15 3.51 -4.30
N GLU A 234 -0.88 2.29 -4.75
CA GLU A 234 -0.80 1.98 -6.18
C GLU A 234 -2.16 2.18 -6.88
N MET A 235 -3.26 1.86 -6.19
CA MET A 235 -4.63 2.03 -6.71
C MET A 235 -5.18 3.44 -6.52
N GLY A 236 -4.60 4.25 -5.62
CA GLY A 236 -5.12 5.55 -5.22
C GLY A 236 -6.43 5.45 -4.44
N VAL A 237 -6.64 4.37 -3.69
CA VAL A 237 -7.82 4.14 -2.85
C VAL A 237 -7.52 4.64 -1.44
N PRO A 238 -8.32 5.57 -0.86
CA PRO A 238 -8.14 6.05 0.51
C PRO A 238 -8.04 4.89 1.48
N CYS A 239 -7.02 4.89 2.33
CA CYS A 239 -6.75 3.76 3.21
C CYS A 239 -6.22 4.21 4.57
N ILE A 240 -6.80 3.65 5.63
CA ILE A 240 -6.35 3.74 7.02
C ILE A 240 -6.02 2.33 7.51
N VAL A 241 -4.84 2.16 8.08
CA VAL A 241 -4.35 0.87 8.62
C VAL A 241 -4.09 0.96 10.13
N GLY A 242 -4.04 -0.17 10.81
CA GLY A 242 -3.66 -0.22 12.21
C GLY A 242 -4.71 0.35 13.18
N THR A 243 -5.99 0.32 12.83
CA THR A 243 -7.08 0.83 13.70
C THR A 243 -7.36 -0.06 14.91
N ARG A 244 -6.82 -1.29 14.94
CA ARG A 244 -6.88 -2.32 16.00
C ARG A 244 -8.23 -3.02 16.15
N GLU A 245 -9.33 -2.33 16.00
CA GLU A 245 -10.67 -2.86 16.37
C GLU A 245 -11.79 -2.52 15.37
N VAL A 246 -11.44 -2.08 14.15
CA VAL A 246 -12.47 -1.70 13.16
C VAL A 246 -13.38 -2.88 12.81
N SER A 247 -12.84 -4.08 12.71
CA SER A 247 -13.60 -5.27 12.35
C SER A 247 -14.54 -5.75 13.46
N SER A 248 -14.32 -5.33 14.71
CA SER A 248 -15.19 -5.60 15.86
C SER A 248 -16.15 -4.45 16.18
N THR A 249 -15.78 -3.22 15.78
CA THR A 249 -16.57 -2.01 16.06
C THR A 249 -17.64 -1.77 14.99
N LEU A 250 -17.32 -2.02 13.71
CA LEU A 250 -18.22 -1.77 12.60
C LEU A 250 -18.92 -3.04 12.13
N ASN A 251 -20.16 -2.88 11.67
CA ASN A 251 -20.92 -3.94 11.04
C ASN A 251 -21.09 -3.70 9.55
N SER A 252 -21.29 -4.78 8.79
CA SER A 252 -21.60 -4.64 7.37
C SER A 252 -22.88 -3.83 7.18
N ASN A 253 -22.83 -2.87 6.24
CA ASN A 253 -23.80 -1.84 5.89
C ASN A 253 -23.87 -0.63 6.84
N ASP A 254 -23.07 -0.55 7.89
CA ASP A 254 -22.86 0.72 8.57
C ASP A 254 -22.32 1.74 7.56
N VAL A 255 -22.78 2.97 7.61
CA VAL A 255 -22.25 4.03 6.74
C VAL A 255 -21.18 4.79 7.51
N VAL A 256 -20.01 4.91 6.93
CA VAL A 256 -18.88 5.62 7.53
C VAL A 256 -18.22 6.57 6.57
N THR A 257 -17.53 7.55 7.10
CA THR A 257 -16.64 8.45 6.36
C THR A 257 -15.21 8.19 6.79
N ILE A 258 -14.34 7.93 5.82
CA ILE A 258 -12.89 7.83 5.99
C ILE A 258 -12.28 9.19 5.70
N ASP A 259 -11.65 9.81 6.69
CA ASP A 259 -10.74 10.93 6.53
C ASP A 259 -9.30 10.41 6.59
N ALA A 260 -8.82 9.95 5.46
CA ALA A 260 -7.44 9.49 5.33
C ALA A 260 -6.45 10.64 5.08
N TYR A 261 -6.77 11.88 5.38
CA TYR A 261 -5.80 12.96 5.58
C TYR A 261 -5.37 13.04 7.05
N HIS A 262 -6.30 12.74 7.96
CA HIS A 262 -6.08 12.83 9.41
C HIS A 262 -6.07 11.49 10.12
N GLY A 263 -6.24 10.37 9.38
CA GLY A 263 -6.26 9.02 9.93
C GLY A 263 -7.50 8.71 10.78
N LYS A 264 -8.65 9.30 10.45
CA LYS A 264 -9.87 9.20 11.24
C LYS A 264 -11.03 8.59 10.49
N VAL A 265 -11.86 7.83 11.21
CA VAL A 265 -13.10 7.24 10.71
C VAL A 265 -14.26 7.79 11.50
N TYR A 266 -15.25 8.32 10.80
CA TYR A 266 -16.45 8.95 11.39
C TYR A 266 -17.71 8.16 11.06
N ALA A 267 -18.69 8.22 11.94
CA ALA A 267 -20.03 7.69 11.70
C ALA A 267 -20.79 8.51 10.66
N GLY A 268 -21.48 7.83 9.76
CA GLY A 268 -22.36 8.44 8.78
C GLY A 268 -21.65 8.93 7.51
N ASN A 269 -22.44 9.49 6.59
CA ASN A 269 -21.97 10.11 5.36
C ASN A 269 -21.76 11.61 5.61
N LEU A 270 -20.54 12.01 5.83
CA LEU A 270 -20.18 13.40 6.11
C LEU A 270 -19.63 14.03 4.84
N HIS A 271 -20.36 14.99 4.29
CA HIS A 271 -19.79 15.91 3.31
C HIS A 271 -18.96 16.97 4.05
N LEU A 272 -17.75 16.56 4.51
CA LEU A 272 -16.80 17.49 5.07
C LEU A 272 -16.38 18.43 3.94
N LYS A 273 -16.82 19.69 4.01
CA LYS A 273 -16.24 20.75 3.21
C LYS A 273 -14.80 20.90 3.69
N LEU A 274 -13.86 20.27 2.99
CA LEU A 274 -12.46 20.64 3.12
C LEU A 274 -12.40 22.12 2.76
N LYS A 275 -12.21 22.99 3.76
CA LYS A 275 -11.86 24.38 3.49
C LYS A 275 -10.65 24.31 2.55
N ASP A 276 -10.68 25.05 1.45
CA ASP A 276 -9.76 25.04 0.31
C ASP A 276 -8.25 25.12 0.62
N LYS A 277 -7.85 25.15 1.89
CA LYS A 277 -6.44 25.15 2.33
C LYS A 277 -5.65 23.91 1.93
N HIS A 278 -6.30 22.79 1.60
CA HIS A 278 -5.59 21.59 1.09
C HIS A 278 -5.55 21.48 -0.44
N GLN A 279 -6.36 22.26 -1.18
CA GLN A 279 -6.14 22.45 -2.61
C GLN A 279 -4.89 23.30 -2.92
N GLU A 280 -4.45 24.14 -1.96
CA GLU A 280 -3.21 24.92 -2.11
C GLU A 280 -1.95 24.15 -1.72
N SER A 281 -2.02 23.02 -0.99
CA SER A 281 -0.84 22.20 -0.72
C SER A 281 -0.62 21.08 -1.75
N GLY A 282 -1.59 20.77 -2.61
CA GLY A 282 -1.34 20.28 -3.94
C GLY A 282 -0.85 21.47 -4.74
N ALA A 283 0.41 21.89 -4.58
CA ALA A 283 1.03 22.77 -5.55
C ALA A 283 0.67 22.19 -6.90
N ILE A 284 -0.09 22.91 -7.72
CA ILE A 284 -0.23 22.60 -9.13
C ILE A 284 1.21 22.65 -9.60
N VAL A 285 1.84 21.45 -9.62
CA VAL A 285 3.19 21.35 -10.16
C VAL A 285 3.02 21.74 -11.60
N ASN A 286 3.47 22.93 -11.93
CA ASN A 286 3.52 23.34 -13.32
C ASN A 286 4.62 22.50 -13.97
N TYR A 287 4.23 21.34 -14.48
CA TYR A 287 5.15 20.40 -15.11
C TYR A 287 5.95 21.01 -16.25
N SER A 288 5.46 22.12 -16.87
CA SER A 288 6.17 22.85 -17.91
C SER A 288 7.38 23.64 -17.37
N GLU A 289 7.49 23.86 -16.07
CA GLU A 289 8.61 24.55 -15.41
C GLU A 289 9.65 23.57 -14.83
N LEU A 290 9.42 22.25 -14.95
CA LEU A 290 10.38 21.26 -14.48
C LEU A 290 11.66 21.31 -15.35
N PRO A 291 12.84 21.22 -14.72
CA PRO A 291 14.09 21.20 -15.47
C PRO A 291 14.17 19.93 -16.32
N THR A 292 14.52 20.08 -17.59
CA THR A 292 14.82 18.95 -18.46
C THR A 292 16.07 18.23 -17.97
N THR A 293 15.94 16.93 -17.67
CA THR A 293 17.06 16.09 -17.25
C THR A 293 17.65 15.32 -18.44
N LYS A 294 18.93 14.90 -18.35
CA LYS A 294 19.55 14.01 -19.33
C LYS A 294 19.08 12.55 -19.19
N THR A 295 18.53 12.21 -18.03
CA THR A 295 18.06 10.87 -17.70
C THR A 295 16.54 10.86 -17.80
N ASP A 296 15.99 9.89 -18.51
CA ASP A 296 14.55 9.67 -18.57
C ASP A 296 14.00 9.31 -17.19
N VAL A 297 12.92 9.97 -16.79
CA VAL A 297 12.18 9.68 -15.56
C VAL A 297 10.86 9.04 -15.94
N LYS A 298 10.69 7.74 -15.59
CA LYS A 298 9.52 6.95 -15.96
C LYS A 298 8.72 6.56 -14.72
N VAL A 299 7.40 6.48 -14.87
CA VAL A 299 6.51 6.04 -13.80
C VAL A 299 6.41 4.51 -13.73
N ILE A 300 6.05 4.00 -12.55
CA ILE A 300 5.56 2.63 -12.40
C ILE A 300 4.03 2.68 -12.44
N LEU A 301 3.43 1.80 -13.23
CA LEU A 301 1.98 1.77 -13.40
C LEU A 301 1.50 0.32 -13.53
N GLY A 302 0.52 -0.08 -12.71
CA GLY A 302 -0.07 -1.42 -12.76
C GLY A 302 -1.56 -1.41 -13.14
N VAL A 303 -2.21 -0.24 -13.06
CA VAL A 303 -3.67 -0.13 -13.17
C VAL A 303 -4.08 0.79 -14.31
N ALA A 304 -4.83 0.25 -15.28
CA ALA A 304 -5.23 0.99 -16.48
C ALA A 304 -6.15 2.21 -16.21
N SER A 305 -6.87 2.23 -15.09
CA SER A 305 -7.67 3.39 -14.67
C SER A 305 -6.83 4.61 -14.30
N ARG A 306 -5.54 4.43 -13.96
CA ARG A 306 -4.60 5.50 -13.64
C ARG A 306 -3.72 5.94 -14.82
N ALA A 307 -4.02 5.41 -16.02
CA ALA A 307 -3.21 5.67 -17.21
C ALA A 307 -3.14 7.16 -17.57
N GLN A 308 -4.27 7.85 -17.49
CA GLN A 308 -4.35 9.27 -17.78
C GLN A 308 -3.60 10.11 -16.75
N ASP A 309 -3.81 9.85 -15.45
CA ASP A 309 -3.10 10.53 -14.36
C ASP A 309 -1.59 10.38 -14.52
N GLY A 310 -1.11 9.15 -14.81
CA GLY A 310 0.29 8.87 -15.07
C GLY A 310 0.84 9.62 -16.28
N ALA A 311 0.05 9.72 -17.35
CA ALA A 311 0.45 10.43 -18.57
C ALA A 311 0.54 11.95 -18.36
N GLU A 312 -0.33 12.52 -17.53
CA GLU A 312 -0.37 13.95 -17.19
C GLU A 312 0.81 14.40 -16.32
N THR A 313 1.52 13.48 -15.66
CA THR A 313 2.76 13.82 -14.94
C THR A 313 3.90 14.26 -15.87
N LEU A 314 3.75 14.16 -17.19
CA LEU A 314 4.78 14.38 -18.20
C LEU A 314 6.01 13.48 -18.05
N ALA A 315 5.93 12.38 -17.29
CA ALA A 315 7.00 11.39 -17.21
C ALA A 315 7.38 10.87 -18.62
N ASP A 316 8.65 10.53 -18.81
CA ASP A 316 9.22 10.09 -20.10
C ASP A 316 8.69 8.69 -20.54
N GLY A 317 7.74 8.13 -19.82
CA GLY A 317 7.08 6.88 -20.14
C GLY A 317 6.72 6.06 -18.90
N VAL A 318 6.36 4.81 -19.15
CA VAL A 318 6.16 3.80 -18.12
C VAL A 318 7.39 2.90 -18.08
N GLY A 319 8.15 2.97 -16.99
CA GLY A 319 9.36 2.16 -16.80
C GLY A 319 9.06 0.74 -16.35
N LEU A 320 7.92 0.54 -15.67
CA LEU A 320 7.48 -0.77 -15.23
C LEU A 320 5.95 -0.82 -15.19
N LEU A 321 5.37 -1.58 -16.12
CA LEU A 321 3.97 -1.99 -16.07
C LEU A 321 3.92 -3.44 -15.58
N ARG A 322 3.24 -3.65 -14.45
CA ARG A 322 3.10 -4.98 -13.82
C ARG A 322 1.84 -5.66 -14.30
N LEU A 323 1.98 -6.86 -14.91
CA LEU A 323 0.84 -7.65 -15.38
C LEU A 323 0.00 -8.22 -14.25
N GLU A 324 0.56 -8.41 -13.07
CA GLU A 324 -0.07 -9.05 -11.92
C GLU A 324 -1.40 -8.36 -11.54
N PHE A 325 -1.45 -7.02 -11.59
CA PHE A 325 -2.68 -6.28 -11.31
C PHE A 325 -3.76 -6.49 -12.39
N ILE A 326 -3.36 -6.61 -13.65
CA ILE A 326 -4.27 -6.91 -14.76
C ILE A 326 -4.81 -8.33 -14.60
N ILE A 327 -3.95 -9.28 -14.24
CA ILE A 327 -4.33 -10.68 -13.98
C ILE A 327 -5.33 -10.76 -12.82
N ALA A 328 -5.04 -10.06 -11.72
CA ALA A 328 -5.95 -10.00 -10.57
C ALA A 328 -7.34 -9.45 -10.96
N GLN A 329 -7.38 -8.42 -11.81
CA GLN A 329 -8.62 -7.86 -12.34
C GLN A 329 -9.41 -8.85 -13.18
N GLY A 330 -8.73 -9.72 -13.92
CA GLY A 330 -9.36 -10.77 -14.72
C GLY A 330 -10.03 -11.87 -13.88
N GLY A 331 -9.62 -12.01 -12.61
CA GLY A 331 -10.23 -12.95 -11.66
C GLY A 331 -9.88 -14.42 -11.91
N ILE A 332 -9.16 -14.75 -12.99
CA ILE A 332 -8.78 -16.11 -13.37
C ILE A 332 -7.26 -16.20 -13.43
N HIS A 333 -6.73 -17.24 -12.78
CA HIS A 333 -5.31 -17.50 -12.78
C HIS A 333 -4.79 -17.88 -14.20
N PRO A 334 -3.63 -17.39 -14.68
CA PRO A 334 -3.15 -17.67 -16.04
C PRO A 334 -3.06 -19.17 -16.36
N ALA A 335 -2.61 -20.00 -15.42
CA ALA A 335 -2.58 -21.44 -15.59
C ALA A 335 -3.97 -22.07 -15.77
N GLU A 336 -5.04 -21.45 -15.26
CA GLU A 336 -6.40 -21.94 -15.49
C GLU A 336 -6.89 -21.63 -16.90
N HIS A 337 -6.48 -20.52 -17.49
CA HIS A 337 -6.72 -20.26 -18.91
C HIS A 337 -6.05 -21.33 -19.82
N VAL A 338 -4.86 -21.81 -19.45
CA VAL A 338 -4.20 -22.93 -20.15
C VAL A 338 -5.03 -24.19 -20.01
N ARG A 339 -5.43 -24.55 -18.77
CA ARG A 339 -6.22 -25.77 -18.50
C ARG A 339 -7.58 -25.80 -19.24
N ARG A 340 -8.19 -24.63 -19.42
CA ARG A 340 -9.50 -24.47 -20.11
C ARG A 340 -9.39 -24.29 -21.61
N GLY A 341 -8.19 -24.16 -22.16
CA GLY A 341 -8.00 -23.80 -23.56
C GLY A 341 -8.52 -22.39 -23.91
N SER A 342 -8.60 -21.48 -22.93
CA SER A 342 -9.15 -20.12 -23.06
C SER A 342 -8.07 -19.03 -23.06
N LEU A 343 -6.84 -19.35 -23.52
CA LEU A 343 -5.73 -18.41 -23.60
C LEU A 343 -6.03 -17.16 -24.44
N SER A 344 -6.95 -17.24 -25.40
CA SER A 344 -7.39 -16.07 -26.18
C SER A 344 -8.01 -15.02 -25.29
N SER A 345 -8.83 -15.40 -24.30
CA SER A 345 -9.45 -14.48 -23.35
C SER A 345 -8.40 -13.80 -22.44
N TYR A 346 -7.35 -14.54 -22.05
CA TYR A 346 -6.22 -13.94 -21.32
C TYR A 346 -5.45 -12.93 -22.17
N VAL A 347 -5.17 -13.28 -23.44
CA VAL A 347 -4.53 -12.34 -24.38
C VAL A 347 -5.41 -11.08 -24.57
N ASP A 348 -6.70 -11.22 -24.73
CA ASP A 348 -7.61 -10.09 -24.97
C ASP A 348 -7.70 -9.18 -23.72
N LEU A 349 -7.69 -9.73 -22.51
CA LEU A 349 -7.58 -8.99 -21.26
C LEU A 349 -6.29 -8.14 -21.22
N LEU A 350 -5.15 -8.74 -21.55
CA LEU A 350 -3.88 -8.04 -21.60
C LEU A 350 -3.87 -6.94 -22.66
N VAL A 351 -4.36 -7.22 -23.86
CA VAL A 351 -4.47 -6.25 -24.98
C VAL A 351 -5.31 -5.04 -24.56
N GLU A 352 -6.45 -5.27 -23.92
CA GLU A 352 -7.32 -4.18 -23.46
C GLU A 352 -6.61 -3.25 -22.49
N HIS A 353 -6.05 -3.80 -21.40
CA HIS A 353 -5.47 -3.01 -20.30
C HIS A 353 -4.14 -2.36 -20.67
N ILE A 354 -3.23 -3.11 -21.28
CA ILE A 354 -1.94 -2.58 -21.76
C ILE A 354 -2.20 -1.50 -22.83
N GLY A 355 -3.15 -1.77 -23.74
CA GLY A 355 -3.51 -0.84 -24.81
C GLY A 355 -4.07 0.49 -24.28
N LYS A 356 -4.86 0.49 -23.21
CA LYS A 356 -5.33 1.72 -22.55
C LYS A 356 -4.16 2.54 -22.02
N ILE A 357 -3.21 1.89 -21.34
CA ILE A 357 -2.04 2.55 -20.79
C ILE A 357 -1.15 3.09 -21.91
N ALA A 358 -0.83 2.25 -22.90
CA ALA A 358 0.05 2.62 -23.99
C ALA A 358 -0.46 3.82 -24.80
N ARG A 359 -1.76 3.85 -25.09
CA ARG A 359 -2.37 4.97 -25.82
C ARG A 359 -2.38 6.27 -25.02
N ALA A 360 -2.57 6.22 -23.69
CA ALA A 360 -2.51 7.41 -22.85
C ALA A 360 -1.11 8.07 -22.87
N PHE A 361 -0.05 7.26 -22.99
CA PHE A 361 1.33 7.76 -23.05
C PHE A 361 1.77 8.21 -24.46
N GLY A 362 0.96 8.04 -25.49
CA GLY A 362 1.29 8.44 -26.87
C GLY A 362 2.55 7.76 -27.38
N ASP A 363 3.56 8.53 -27.82
CA ASP A 363 4.83 8.00 -28.32
C ASP A 363 5.83 7.61 -27.19
N ARG A 364 5.54 7.96 -25.94
CA ARG A 364 6.42 7.66 -24.80
C ARG A 364 6.42 6.14 -24.50
N PRO A 365 7.60 5.54 -24.24
CA PRO A 365 7.73 4.09 -24.10
C PRO A 365 6.99 3.54 -22.89
N VAL A 366 6.40 2.36 -23.05
CA VAL A 366 5.74 1.58 -22.00
C VAL A 366 6.38 0.20 -21.92
N TRP A 367 7.13 -0.06 -20.83
CA TRP A 367 7.80 -1.33 -20.61
C TRP A 367 6.90 -2.25 -19.79
N VAL A 368 6.44 -3.32 -20.44
CA VAL A 368 5.56 -4.33 -19.84
C VAL A 368 6.42 -5.47 -19.31
N ARG A 369 6.41 -5.68 -17.99
CA ARG A 369 7.06 -6.82 -17.38
C ARG A 369 6.16 -8.04 -17.52
N CYS A 370 6.69 -9.13 -18.11
CA CYS A 370 6.02 -10.42 -18.08
C CYS A 370 5.68 -10.83 -16.66
N SER A 371 4.64 -11.62 -16.49
CA SER A 371 4.11 -11.96 -15.17
C SER A 371 5.15 -12.60 -14.26
N ASP A 372 5.16 -12.18 -13.01
CA ASP A 372 6.06 -12.60 -11.96
C ASP A 372 5.26 -13.07 -10.75
N LEU A 373 4.37 -14.04 -10.98
CA LEU A 373 3.50 -14.60 -9.96
C LEU A 373 4.27 -15.60 -9.11
N ARG A 374 4.25 -15.39 -7.81
CA ARG A 374 4.76 -16.38 -6.85
C ARG A 374 3.66 -17.39 -6.52
N SER A 375 4.05 -18.57 -6.08
CA SER A 375 3.13 -19.68 -5.76
C SER A 375 2.22 -19.40 -4.53
N ASP A 376 2.55 -18.41 -3.69
CA ASP A 376 1.75 -17.95 -2.56
C ASP A 376 0.78 -16.82 -2.92
N GLU A 377 1.03 -16.13 -4.04
CA GLU A 377 0.20 -15.03 -4.52
C GLU A 377 -0.97 -15.55 -5.37
N TYR A 378 -2.07 -14.79 -5.36
CA TYR A 378 -3.23 -15.00 -6.25
C TYR A 378 -3.88 -16.40 -6.17
N ARG A 379 -3.71 -17.11 -5.05
CA ARG A 379 -4.39 -18.39 -4.80
C ARG A 379 -5.90 -18.26 -4.77
N GLY A 380 -6.42 -17.08 -4.44
CA GLY A 380 -7.83 -16.76 -4.44
C GLY A 380 -8.43 -16.52 -5.84
N LEU A 381 -7.62 -16.39 -6.88
CA LEU A 381 -8.10 -16.37 -8.24
C LEU A 381 -8.65 -17.74 -8.64
N GLU A 382 -9.59 -17.75 -9.57
CA GLU A 382 -10.16 -18.99 -10.07
C GLU A 382 -9.07 -19.90 -10.67
N GLY A 383 -8.90 -21.09 -10.08
CA GLY A 383 -7.85 -22.06 -10.44
C GLY A 383 -6.49 -21.80 -9.79
N GLY A 384 -6.36 -20.78 -8.95
CA GLY A 384 -5.15 -20.50 -8.16
C GLY A 384 -4.98 -21.43 -6.97
N ASP A 385 -6.05 -22.11 -6.52
CA ASP A 385 -6.03 -23.13 -5.52
C ASP A 385 -5.14 -24.35 -5.87
N LYS A 386 -4.83 -24.51 -7.16
CA LYS A 386 -3.99 -25.60 -7.70
C LYS A 386 -2.50 -25.27 -7.72
N GLU A 387 -2.10 -24.06 -7.26
CA GLU A 387 -0.70 -23.66 -7.20
C GLU A 387 0.11 -24.52 -6.22
N LEU A 388 1.37 -24.75 -6.57
CA LEU A 388 2.32 -25.45 -5.72
C LEU A 388 2.47 -24.75 -4.37
N HIS A 389 2.61 -25.54 -3.33
CA HIS A 389 2.93 -24.99 -2.01
C HIS A 389 4.46 -25.01 -1.85
N GLU A 390 5.07 -23.83 -1.90
CA GLU A 390 6.48 -23.63 -1.63
C GLU A 390 6.69 -23.13 -0.20
N SER A 391 7.76 -23.56 0.43
CA SER A 391 8.13 -23.12 1.77
C SER A 391 8.75 -21.70 1.78
N ASP A 392 9.34 -21.30 0.66
CA ASP A 392 9.89 -19.96 0.45
C ASP A 392 9.64 -19.51 -1.01
N PRO A 393 8.46 -18.95 -1.28
CA PRO A 393 8.09 -18.51 -2.62
C PRO A 393 8.96 -17.38 -3.16
N MET A 394 9.59 -16.57 -2.28
CA MET A 394 10.42 -15.42 -2.68
C MET A 394 11.65 -15.83 -3.50
N ILE A 395 12.21 -16.99 -3.24
CA ILE A 395 13.35 -17.56 -3.99
C ILE A 395 12.95 -18.79 -4.81
N GLY A 396 11.66 -19.04 -4.88
CA GLY A 396 11.04 -20.22 -5.47
C GLY A 396 10.81 -20.14 -6.99
N TRP A 397 9.72 -20.76 -7.41
CA TRP A 397 9.32 -20.92 -8.80
C TRP A 397 8.46 -19.74 -9.28
N HIS A 398 9.13 -18.67 -9.70
CA HIS A 398 8.48 -17.46 -10.23
C HIS A 398 9.34 -16.80 -11.32
N GLY A 399 8.89 -15.69 -11.88
CA GLY A 399 9.57 -14.94 -12.92
C GLY A 399 9.79 -15.76 -14.20
N ILE A 400 10.94 -15.53 -14.86
CA ILE A 400 11.25 -16.24 -16.13
C ILE A 400 11.39 -17.75 -15.95
N ARG A 401 11.84 -18.22 -14.79
CA ARG A 401 11.94 -19.66 -14.49
C ARG A 401 10.57 -20.33 -14.64
N ARG A 402 9.54 -19.76 -14.03
CA ARG A 402 8.16 -20.23 -14.13
C ARG A 402 7.64 -20.14 -15.57
N LEU A 403 7.88 -19.00 -16.22
CA LEU A 403 7.38 -18.77 -17.58
C LEU A 403 8.01 -19.68 -18.64
N LEU A 404 9.24 -20.17 -18.40
CA LEU A 404 9.86 -21.16 -19.26
C LEU A 404 9.27 -22.57 -19.08
N ASP A 405 8.82 -22.90 -17.87
CA ASP A 405 8.11 -24.16 -17.62
C ASP A 405 6.66 -24.07 -18.13
N ASP A 406 6.04 -22.88 -18.05
CA ASP A 406 4.68 -22.59 -18.54
C ASP A 406 4.71 -21.80 -19.87
N GLU A 407 5.41 -22.32 -20.89
CA GLU A 407 5.59 -21.60 -22.18
C GLU A 407 4.29 -21.08 -22.80
N ALA A 408 3.15 -21.71 -22.55
CA ALA A 408 1.87 -21.28 -23.09
C ALA A 408 1.47 -19.91 -22.55
N ILE A 409 1.77 -19.61 -21.28
CA ILE A 409 1.52 -18.29 -20.65
C ILE A 409 2.46 -17.26 -21.26
N LEU A 410 3.78 -17.56 -21.32
CA LEU A 410 4.75 -16.64 -21.91
C LEU A 410 4.40 -16.27 -23.35
N ARG A 411 4.00 -17.28 -24.16
CA ARG A 411 3.56 -17.06 -25.54
C ARG A 411 2.30 -16.21 -25.63
N ALA A 412 1.36 -16.37 -24.69
CA ALA A 412 0.15 -15.54 -24.64
C ALA A 412 0.48 -14.08 -24.31
N GLU A 413 1.42 -13.82 -23.38
CA GLU A 413 1.87 -12.47 -23.04
C GLU A 413 2.56 -11.80 -24.24
N PHE A 414 3.44 -12.52 -24.94
CA PHE A 414 4.07 -12.01 -26.17
C PHE A 414 3.04 -11.79 -27.30
N MET A 415 2.02 -12.65 -27.40
CA MET A 415 0.95 -12.50 -28.38
C MET A 415 0.13 -11.23 -28.12
N ALA A 416 -0.11 -10.87 -26.85
CA ALA A 416 -0.78 -9.63 -26.50
C ALA A 416 0.01 -8.40 -26.99
N ILE A 417 1.32 -8.37 -26.76
CA ILE A 417 2.19 -7.30 -27.25
C ILE A 417 2.22 -7.28 -28.79
N LYS A 418 2.31 -8.44 -29.43
CA LYS A 418 2.24 -8.53 -30.90
C LYS A 418 0.94 -7.96 -31.43
N LYS A 419 -0.23 -8.35 -30.89
CA LYS A 419 -1.54 -7.81 -31.28
C LYS A 419 -1.61 -6.29 -31.16
N LEU A 420 -1.05 -5.71 -30.08
CA LEU A 420 -1.00 -4.26 -29.89
C LEU A 420 -0.15 -3.60 -30.98
N ARG A 421 1.01 -4.14 -31.32
CA ARG A 421 1.87 -3.61 -32.39
C ARG A 421 1.22 -3.75 -33.77
N ASP A 422 0.59 -4.89 -34.04
CA ASP A 422 -0.18 -5.10 -35.28
C ASP A 422 -1.35 -4.11 -35.42
N ALA A 423 -1.88 -3.63 -34.26
CA ALA A 423 -2.92 -2.58 -34.18
C ALA A 423 -2.34 -1.14 -34.17
N GLY A 424 -1.04 -0.95 -34.43
CA GLY A 424 -0.41 0.36 -34.51
C GLY A 424 0.04 0.96 -33.17
N VAL A 425 -0.03 0.22 -32.05
CA VAL A 425 0.48 0.66 -30.74
C VAL A 425 1.95 0.25 -30.62
N ASN A 426 2.86 1.12 -31.07
CA ASN A 426 4.28 0.79 -31.26
C ASN A 426 5.18 1.12 -30.07
N ASN A 427 4.69 1.86 -29.09
CA ASN A 427 5.43 2.33 -27.91
C ASN A 427 5.56 1.27 -26.80
N VAL A 428 5.13 0.02 -27.03
CA VAL A 428 5.15 -1.05 -26.05
C VAL A 428 6.41 -1.90 -26.19
N GLY A 429 7.17 -2.05 -25.11
CA GLY A 429 8.32 -2.95 -24.96
C GLY A 429 8.06 -4.06 -23.95
N ILE A 430 8.88 -5.11 -23.96
CA ILE A 430 8.81 -6.24 -23.04
C ILE A 430 9.99 -6.21 -22.08
N MET A 431 9.71 -6.47 -20.81
CA MET A 431 10.72 -6.70 -19.77
C MET A 431 10.57 -8.14 -19.26
N ILE A 432 11.66 -8.87 -19.26
CA ILE A 432 11.71 -10.24 -18.74
C ILE A 432 12.14 -10.18 -17.26
N PRO A 433 11.35 -10.73 -16.33
CA PRO A 433 11.70 -10.69 -14.91
C PRO A 433 12.72 -11.79 -14.56
N PHE A 434 13.67 -11.47 -13.70
CA PHE A 434 14.62 -12.40 -13.08
C PHE A 434 15.42 -13.28 -14.08
N VAL A 435 16.05 -12.64 -15.05
CA VAL A 435 16.97 -13.30 -16.01
C VAL A 435 18.31 -13.60 -15.37
#